data_8e7a2b64ea659e860ef2452628c4ace0
#
_entry.id   8e7a2b64ea659e860ef2452628c4ace0
#
_cell.length_a   1.000
_cell.length_b   1.000
_cell.length_c   1.000
_cell.angle_alpha   90.00
_cell.angle_beta   90.00
_cell.angle_gamma   90.00
#
_symmetry.space_group_name_H-M   'P 1'
#
loop_
_entity.id
_entity.type
_entity.pdbx_description
1 polymer ?
#
loop_
_entity_poly.entity_id
_entity_poly.type
_entity_poly.pdbx_seq_one_letter_code
_entity_poly.pdbx_strand_id
1 'polypeptide(L)'
;MTIWLTGDLHIGHFNIIRYCKRPFVDLDQMHETIVSKWNERVEKSDTVYILGDIGFVNRSGSEISRFLSRVNGEKYLIRGNHDRGERRWYLDQGIREVHGIYLILEKSLLSHYPLEPDMYDGKRTKKIKELLSAVFRENDLSFHYYAHTHRPPTEGERFLNVGVDLHDLFPVPFSKLRS
;
A
#
# COMPACT_ATOMS: atom_id res chain seq x y z
N MET A 1 -10.06 -16.41 7.99
CA MET A 1 -8.89 -15.84 7.26
C MET A 1 -9.44 -14.82 6.29
N THR A 2 -9.12 -13.56 6.52
CA THR A 2 -9.59 -12.42 5.71
C THR A 2 -8.40 -11.88 4.90
N ILE A 3 -8.66 -11.37 3.69
CA ILE A 3 -7.68 -10.65 2.90
C ILE A 3 -7.89 -9.16 3.11
N TRP A 4 -6.82 -8.46 3.48
CA TRP A 4 -6.78 -7.04 3.72
C TRP A 4 -5.88 -6.33 2.72
N LEU A 5 -6.23 -5.10 2.35
CA LEU A 5 -5.44 -4.21 1.53
C LEU A 5 -5.06 -2.95 2.31
N THR A 6 -3.88 -2.42 2.05
CA THR A 6 -3.41 -1.14 2.59
C THR A 6 -2.28 -0.59 1.71
N GLY A 7 -1.87 0.64 1.92
CA GLY A 7 -0.73 1.26 1.24
C GLY A 7 -0.39 2.61 1.84
N ASP A 8 0.67 3.26 1.34
CA ASP A 8 1.10 4.61 1.74
C ASP A 8 1.32 4.77 3.25
N LEU A 9 1.91 3.74 3.89
CA LEU A 9 2.18 3.76 5.34
C LEU A 9 3.19 4.85 5.70
N HIS A 10 4.26 4.99 4.90
CA HIS A 10 5.29 5.99 5.06
C HIS A 10 5.96 6.00 6.44
N ILE A 11 6.25 4.80 6.97
CA ILE A 11 6.92 4.63 8.26
C ILE A 11 8.27 5.33 8.26
N GLY A 12 8.54 6.16 9.29
CA GLY A 12 9.76 6.97 9.41
C GLY A 12 9.82 8.21 8.50
N HIS A 13 8.75 8.54 7.78
CA HIS A 13 8.70 9.70 6.89
C HIS A 13 7.99 10.88 7.57
N PHE A 14 8.72 11.68 8.35
CA PHE A 14 8.15 12.79 9.12
C PHE A 14 7.29 13.76 8.29
N ASN A 15 7.76 14.12 7.09
CA ASN A 15 7.06 15.09 6.26
C ASN A 15 5.68 14.64 5.78
N ILE A 16 5.37 13.32 5.80
CA ILE A 16 4.05 12.82 5.40
C ILE A 16 2.94 13.33 6.31
N ILE A 17 3.26 13.55 7.59
CA ILE A 17 2.33 14.13 8.57
C ILE A 17 1.81 15.48 8.04
N ARG A 18 2.72 16.30 7.52
CA ARG A 18 2.41 17.63 6.97
C ARG A 18 1.76 17.56 5.59
N TYR A 19 2.30 16.73 4.70
CA TYR A 19 1.83 16.63 3.31
C TYR A 19 0.40 16.08 3.21
N CYS A 20 0.08 15.09 4.02
CA CYS A 20 -1.23 14.45 4.06
C CYS A 20 -2.11 14.97 5.20
N LYS A 21 -1.64 16.00 5.95
CA LYS A 21 -2.36 16.59 7.10
C LYS A 21 -2.80 15.51 8.11
N ARG A 22 -1.92 14.51 8.34
CA ARG A 22 -2.18 13.47 9.34
C ARG A 22 -2.25 14.10 10.73
N PRO A 23 -3.18 13.69 11.60
CA PRO A 23 -3.43 14.32 12.90
C PRO A 23 -2.41 13.89 13.98
N PHE A 24 -1.11 14.03 13.68
CA PHE A 24 -0.02 13.61 14.57
C PHE A 24 0.98 14.73 14.79
N VAL A 25 1.56 14.76 16.00
CA VAL A 25 2.61 15.72 16.35
C VAL A 25 4.00 15.20 16.01
N ASP A 26 4.18 13.85 15.98
CA ASP A 26 5.45 13.21 15.70
C ASP A 26 5.26 11.80 15.06
N LEU A 27 6.40 11.17 14.73
CA LEU A 27 6.43 9.84 14.13
C LEU A 27 6.02 8.73 15.09
N ASP A 28 6.37 8.86 16.37
CA ASP A 28 6.05 7.82 17.35
C ASP A 28 4.54 7.71 17.54
N GLN A 29 3.85 8.84 17.68
CA GLN A 29 2.39 8.87 17.74
C GLN A 29 1.76 8.28 16.48
N MET A 30 2.28 8.63 15.29
CA MET A 30 1.80 8.11 14.01
C MET A 30 1.98 6.58 13.95
N HIS A 31 3.17 6.08 14.27
CA HIS A 31 3.48 4.64 14.21
C HIS A 31 2.62 3.84 15.19
N GLU A 32 2.52 4.29 16.44
CA GLU A 32 1.69 3.63 17.46
C GLU A 32 0.21 3.57 17.03
N THR A 33 -0.31 4.65 16.46
CA THR A 33 -1.70 4.69 15.97
C THR A 33 -1.91 3.73 14.80
N ILE A 34 -0.99 3.70 13.82
CA ILE A 34 -1.11 2.77 12.68
C ILE A 34 -1.04 1.31 13.15
N VAL A 35 -0.10 0.97 14.07
CA VAL A 35 -0.02 -0.38 14.64
C VAL A 35 -1.30 -0.76 15.37
N SER A 36 -1.83 0.13 16.21
CA SER A 36 -3.07 -0.11 16.95
C SER A 36 -4.25 -0.36 16.01
N LYS A 37 -4.48 0.53 15.04
CA LYS A 37 -5.58 0.42 14.07
C LYS A 37 -5.45 -0.80 13.16
N TRP A 38 -4.21 -1.15 12.77
CA TRP A 38 -3.96 -2.37 12.01
C TRP A 38 -4.37 -3.61 12.82
N ASN A 39 -3.87 -3.74 14.05
CA ASN A 39 -4.11 -4.91 14.89
C ASN A 39 -5.53 -4.98 15.47
N GLU A 40 -6.28 -3.88 15.46
CA GLU A 40 -7.72 -3.86 15.79
C GLU A 40 -8.54 -4.67 14.75
N ARG A 41 -8.11 -4.70 13.49
CA ARG A 41 -8.85 -5.37 12.41
C ARG A 41 -8.23 -6.65 11.91
N VAL A 42 -6.91 -6.69 11.86
CA VAL A 42 -6.16 -7.78 11.24
C VAL A 42 -5.78 -8.82 12.30
N GLU A 43 -6.23 -10.04 12.09
CA GLU A 43 -5.86 -11.19 12.91
C GLU A 43 -4.52 -11.80 12.45
N LYS A 44 -3.86 -12.58 13.32
CA LYS A 44 -2.58 -13.24 13.00
C LYS A 44 -2.68 -14.21 11.82
N SER A 45 -3.85 -14.82 11.61
CA SER A 45 -4.13 -15.77 10.52
C SER A 45 -4.56 -15.12 9.22
N ASP A 46 -4.71 -13.79 9.18
CA ASP A 46 -5.14 -13.06 8.00
C ASP A 46 -3.99 -12.80 7.02
N THR A 47 -4.34 -12.45 5.79
CA THR A 47 -3.40 -12.05 4.74
C THR A 47 -3.52 -10.55 4.48
N VAL A 48 -2.39 -9.84 4.38
CA VAL A 48 -2.35 -8.41 4.10
C VAL A 48 -1.50 -8.12 2.88
N TYR A 49 -2.08 -7.52 1.84
CA TYR A 49 -1.34 -6.96 0.73
C TYR A 49 -1.08 -5.48 0.96
N ILE A 50 0.19 -5.09 1.02
CA ILE A 50 0.64 -3.71 1.13
C ILE A 50 0.92 -3.20 -0.27
N LEU A 51 0.13 -2.25 -0.74
CA LEU A 51 0.23 -1.67 -2.09
C LEU A 51 1.24 -0.51 -2.13
N GLY A 52 2.42 -0.79 -1.60
CA GLY A 52 3.59 0.07 -1.67
C GLY A 52 3.68 1.15 -0.61
N ASP A 53 4.84 1.78 -0.65
CA ASP A 53 5.24 2.89 0.20
C ASP A 53 5.15 2.58 1.70
N ILE A 54 5.75 1.43 2.10
CA ILE A 54 5.98 1.15 3.53
C ILE A 54 6.87 2.25 4.13
N GLY A 55 7.92 2.66 3.40
CA GLY A 55 8.84 3.72 3.80
C GLY A 55 10.20 3.65 3.11
N PHE A 56 11.10 4.57 3.46
CA PHE A 56 12.46 4.61 2.91
C PHE A 56 13.42 3.73 3.70
N VAL A 57 13.71 2.51 3.25
CA VAL A 57 14.60 1.56 3.93
C VAL A 57 15.96 2.18 4.31
N ASN A 58 16.58 2.94 3.41
CA ASN A 58 17.88 3.56 3.64
C ASN A 58 17.88 4.66 4.71
N ARG A 59 16.71 5.14 5.14
CA ARG A 59 16.57 6.22 6.14
C ARG A 59 15.85 5.74 7.40
N SER A 60 14.92 4.84 7.26
CA SER A 60 13.97 4.41 8.29
C SER A 60 13.90 2.88 8.41
N GLY A 61 14.97 2.17 8.07
CA GLY A 61 14.98 0.70 8.09
C GLY A 61 14.68 0.11 9.47
N SER A 62 15.18 0.73 10.54
CA SER A 62 14.93 0.31 11.93
C SER A 62 13.46 0.51 12.34
N GLU A 63 12.86 1.64 11.96
CA GLU A 63 11.46 1.94 12.24
C GLU A 63 10.54 1.00 11.45
N ILE A 64 10.86 0.73 10.17
CA ILE A 64 10.11 -0.21 9.33
C ILE A 64 10.21 -1.63 9.91
N SER A 65 11.40 -2.09 10.31
CA SER A 65 11.58 -3.39 10.99
C SER A 65 10.75 -3.49 12.26
N ARG A 66 10.82 -2.47 13.12
CA ARG A 66 10.04 -2.40 14.36
C ARG A 66 8.54 -2.42 14.09
N PHE A 67 8.07 -1.69 13.07
CA PHE A 67 6.67 -1.69 12.66
C PHE A 67 6.22 -3.07 12.19
N LEU A 68 6.93 -3.66 11.21
CA LEU A 68 6.57 -4.95 10.61
C LEU A 68 6.55 -6.11 11.62
N SER A 69 7.40 -6.07 12.67
CA SER A 69 7.41 -7.07 13.74
C SER A 69 6.20 -6.99 14.69
N ARG A 70 5.48 -5.88 14.69
CA ARG A 70 4.36 -5.61 15.63
C ARG A 70 2.99 -5.79 15.00
N VAL A 71 2.89 -5.75 13.68
CA VAL A 71 1.61 -5.85 12.97
C VAL A 71 1.27 -7.29 12.62
N ASN A 72 -0.01 -7.64 12.82
CA ASN A 72 -0.55 -8.97 12.58
C ASN A 72 -0.66 -9.32 11.09
N GLY A 73 -0.90 -10.59 10.81
CA GLY A 73 -1.17 -11.14 9.49
C GLY A 73 0.08 -11.51 8.70
N GLU A 74 -0.11 -12.35 7.68
CA GLU A 74 0.91 -12.68 6.69
C GLU A 74 0.97 -11.55 5.64
N LYS A 75 2.14 -10.93 5.49
CA LYS A 75 2.30 -9.68 4.72
C LYS A 75 2.94 -9.91 3.36
N TYR A 76 2.34 -9.35 2.32
CA TYR A 76 2.83 -9.33 0.93
C TYR A 76 3.03 -7.88 0.50
N LEU A 77 4.11 -7.58 -0.21
CA LEU A 77 4.42 -6.22 -0.67
C LEU A 77 4.37 -6.13 -2.19
N ILE A 78 3.60 -5.21 -2.73
CA ILE A 78 3.73 -4.69 -4.09
C ILE A 78 4.48 -3.36 -3.98
N ARG A 79 5.66 -3.24 -4.61
CA ARG A 79 6.54 -2.08 -4.38
C ARG A 79 5.96 -0.77 -4.87
N GLY A 80 6.06 0.26 -4.04
CA GLY A 80 5.88 1.66 -4.38
C GLY A 80 7.19 2.37 -4.78
N ASN A 81 7.11 3.67 -4.98
CA ASN A 81 8.30 4.46 -5.36
C ASN A 81 9.27 4.71 -4.19
N HIS A 82 8.81 4.57 -2.96
CA HIS A 82 9.62 4.69 -1.75
C HIS A 82 10.25 3.36 -1.31
N ASP A 83 9.77 2.22 -1.79
CA ASP A 83 10.26 0.89 -1.42
C ASP A 83 11.49 0.50 -2.23
N ARG A 84 12.61 1.19 -1.98
CA ARG A 84 13.88 1.04 -2.72
C ARG A 84 14.86 0.05 -2.08
N GLY A 85 14.45 -0.65 -1.03
CA GLY A 85 15.26 -1.70 -0.40
C GLY A 85 15.44 -2.92 -1.31
N GLU A 86 16.46 -3.72 -1.05
CA GLU A 86 16.62 -5.01 -1.72
C GLU A 86 15.48 -5.97 -1.34
N ARG A 87 15.09 -6.85 -2.27
CA ARG A 87 14.04 -7.84 -2.02
C ARG A 87 14.32 -8.67 -0.77
N ARG A 88 15.56 -9.09 -0.59
CA ARG A 88 16.01 -9.89 0.54
C ARG A 88 15.76 -9.20 1.87
N TRP A 89 16.03 -7.89 1.93
CA TRP A 89 15.80 -7.11 3.15
C TRP A 89 14.35 -7.21 3.64
N TYR A 90 13.37 -7.03 2.75
CA TYR A 90 11.94 -7.13 3.10
C TYR A 90 11.55 -8.53 3.57
N LEU A 91 12.08 -9.59 2.93
CA LEU A 91 11.83 -10.97 3.34
C LEU A 91 12.38 -11.23 4.76
N ASP A 92 13.55 -10.70 5.07
CA ASP A 92 14.16 -10.82 6.40
C ASP A 92 13.36 -10.04 7.49
N GLN A 93 12.52 -9.07 7.09
CA GLN A 93 11.58 -8.37 8.00
C GLN A 93 10.21 -9.05 8.11
N GLY A 94 10.03 -10.24 7.59
CA GLY A 94 8.78 -11.00 7.69
C GLY A 94 7.74 -10.68 6.62
N ILE A 95 8.12 -9.99 5.52
CA ILE A 95 7.32 -9.95 4.31
C ILE A 95 7.43 -11.32 3.62
N ARG A 96 6.31 -11.95 3.34
CA ARG A 96 6.25 -13.29 2.73
C ARG A 96 6.72 -13.29 1.28
N GLU A 97 6.27 -12.31 0.53
CA GLU A 97 6.62 -12.14 -0.87
C GLU A 97 6.68 -10.66 -1.25
N VAL A 98 7.60 -10.33 -2.17
CA VAL A 98 7.76 -8.97 -2.72
C VAL A 98 7.54 -9.02 -4.22
N HIS A 99 6.47 -8.37 -4.67
CA HIS A 99 6.12 -8.19 -6.07
C HIS A 99 6.71 -6.87 -6.60
N GLY A 100 6.94 -6.80 -7.91
CA GLY A 100 7.51 -5.62 -8.57
C GLY A 100 6.51 -4.48 -8.68
N ILE A 101 5.77 -4.46 -9.80
CA ILE A 101 4.88 -3.34 -10.16
C ILE A 101 3.42 -3.67 -9.83
N TYR A 102 3.02 -4.93 -9.96
CA TYR A 102 1.64 -5.37 -9.77
C TYR A 102 1.53 -6.83 -9.34
N LEU A 103 0.34 -7.20 -8.91
CA LEU A 103 -0.15 -8.57 -8.70
C LEU A 103 -1.59 -8.66 -9.24
N ILE A 104 -1.95 -9.78 -9.83
CA ILE A 104 -3.33 -10.11 -10.15
C ILE A 104 -3.86 -11.03 -9.05
N LEU A 105 -4.93 -10.61 -8.39
CA LEU A 105 -5.64 -11.39 -7.38
C LEU A 105 -7.10 -11.55 -7.82
N GLU A 106 -7.49 -12.76 -8.15
CA GLU A 106 -8.79 -13.05 -8.78
C GLU A 106 -9.00 -12.17 -10.05
N LYS A 107 -10.11 -11.43 -10.13
CA LYS A 107 -10.40 -10.48 -11.22
C LYS A 107 -9.97 -9.05 -10.91
N SER A 108 -8.93 -8.90 -10.10
CA SER A 108 -8.47 -7.59 -9.62
C SER A 108 -6.98 -7.37 -9.87
N LEU A 109 -6.65 -6.17 -10.31
CA LEU A 109 -5.28 -5.67 -10.38
C LEU A 109 -4.93 -4.99 -9.06
N LEU A 110 -3.84 -5.39 -8.45
CA LEU A 110 -3.25 -4.73 -7.28
C LEU A 110 -1.95 -4.06 -7.72
N SER A 111 -1.81 -2.78 -7.49
CA SER A 111 -0.57 -2.04 -7.78
C SER A 111 -0.41 -0.84 -6.86
N HIS A 112 0.78 -0.27 -6.78
CA HIS A 112 0.94 1.00 -6.08
C HIS A 112 0.40 2.16 -6.90
N TYR A 113 0.68 2.19 -8.21
CA TYR A 113 0.30 3.29 -9.08
C TYR A 113 -1.13 3.15 -9.58
N PRO A 114 -1.92 4.26 -9.65
CA PRO A 114 -3.22 4.27 -10.30
C PRO A 114 -3.09 4.10 -11.83
N LEU A 115 -4.17 3.68 -12.48
CA LEU A 115 -4.31 3.76 -13.94
C LEU A 115 -4.65 5.19 -14.40
N GLU A 116 -5.35 5.93 -13.56
CA GLU A 116 -5.72 7.32 -13.81
C GLU A 116 -4.49 8.24 -13.98
N PRO A 117 -4.59 9.31 -14.79
CA PRO A 117 -3.59 10.37 -14.83
C PRO A 117 -3.36 10.98 -13.45
N ASP A 118 -2.11 11.21 -13.07
CA ASP A 118 -1.75 11.85 -11.83
C ASP A 118 -0.81 13.04 -12.07
N MET A 119 -0.89 14.05 -11.20
CA MET A 119 0.01 15.21 -11.24
C MET A 119 1.48 14.83 -11.00
N TYR A 120 1.74 13.68 -10.42
CA TYR A 120 3.09 13.14 -10.20
C TYR A 120 3.64 12.32 -11.38
N ASP A 121 2.94 12.29 -12.52
CA ASP A 121 3.30 11.50 -13.68
C ASP A 121 4.55 12.02 -14.41
N GLY A 122 5.70 11.46 -14.05
CA GLY A 122 6.94 11.56 -14.83
C GLY A 122 7.01 10.46 -15.90
N LYS A 123 8.03 10.53 -16.76
CA LYS A 123 8.25 9.54 -17.86
C LYS A 123 8.20 8.08 -17.37
N ARG A 124 8.78 7.78 -16.21
CA ARG A 124 8.78 6.42 -15.63
C ARG A 124 7.39 5.98 -15.23
N THR A 125 6.65 6.84 -14.55
CA THR A 125 5.29 6.56 -14.08
C THR A 125 4.34 6.34 -15.25
N LYS A 126 4.45 7.15 -16.32
CA LYS A 126 3.67 6.94 -17.54
C LYS A 126 3.86 5.55 -18.16
N LYS A 127 5.12 5.08 -18.27
CA LYS A 127 5.41 3.72 -18.77
C LYS A 127 4.82 2.63 -17.88
N ILE A 128 4.85 2.82 -16.56
CA ILE A 128 4.22 1.89 -15.60
C ILE A 128 2.70 1.85 -15.83
N LYS A 129 2.06 3.00 -15.97
CA LYS A 129 0.61 3.08 -16.23
C LYS A 129 0.22 2.46 -17.57
N GLU A 130 1.01 2.64 -18.62
CA GLU A 130 0.81 1.98 -19.91
C GLU A 130 0.84 0.45 -19.75
N LEU A 131 1.84 -0.09 -19.01
CA LEU A 131 1.92 -1.51 -18.69
C LEU A 131 0.69 -1.98 -17.89
N LEU A 132 0.33 -1.28 -16.81
CA LEU A 132 -0.81 -1.64 -15.98
C LEU A 132 -2.13 -1.61 -16.76
N SER A 133 -2.30 -0.64 -17.65
CA SER A 133 -3.48 -0.52 -18.53
C SER A 133 -3.57 -1.69 -19.51
N ALA A 134 -2.45 -2.12 -20.07
CA ALA A 134 -2.40 -3.31 -20.92
C ALA A 134 -2.77 -4.56 -20.13
N VAL A 135 -2.13 -4.78 -18.97
CA VAL A 135 -2.42 -5.91 -18.07
C VAL A 135 -3.91 -5.95 -17.69
N PHE A 136 -4.49 -4.80 -17.32
CA PHE A 136 -5.89 -4.71 -16.90
C PHE A 136 -6.84 -5.15 -18.02
N ARG A 137 -6.61 -4.70 -19.25
CA ARG A 137 -7.45 -5.06 -20.42
C ARG A 137 -7.24 -6.49 -20.89
N GLU A 138 -5.98 -6.91 -21.04
CA GLU A 138 -5.64 -8.24 -21.60
C GLU A 138 -6.08 -9.39 -20.70
N ASN A 139 -6.18 -9.18 -19.38
CA ASN A 139 -6.65 -10.17 -18.42
C ASN A 139 -8.15 -10.02 -18.07
N ASP A 140 -8.88 -9.14 -18.72
CA ASP A 140 -10.31 -8.89 -18.48
C ASP A 140 -10.58 -8.68 -16.97
N LEU A 141 -9.83 -7.75 -16.35
CA LEU A 141 -9.94 -7.47 -14.92
C LEU A 141 -11.11 -6.54 -14.62
N SER A 142 -11.76 -6.77 -13.49
CA SER A 142 -12.96 -6.04 -13.08
C SER A 142 -12.66 -4.86 -12.18
N PHE A 143 -11.64 -4.98 -11.31
CA PHE A 143 -11.30 -3.97 -10.31
C PHE A 143 -9.81 -3.66 -10.33
N HIS A 144 -9.47 -2.44 -9.94
CA HIS A 144 -8.11 -2.00 -9.72
C HIS A 144 -7.98 -1.37 -8.33
N TYR A 145 -7.15 -1.98 -7.47
CA TYR A 145 -6.80 -1.47 -6.15
C TYR A 145 -5.41 -0.85 -6.21
N TYR A 146 -5.29 0.38 -5.73
CA TYR A 146 -4.04 1.12 -5.79
C TYR A 146 -3.83 2.00 -4.54
N ALA A 147 -2.69 2.72 -4.48
CA ALA A 147 -2.35 3.68 -3.45
C ALA A 147 -1.75 4.96 -4.09
N HIS A 148 -0.64 5.49 -3.63
CA HIS A 148 0.19 6.53 -4.25
C HIS A 148 -0.37 7.96 -4.21
N THR A 149 -1.65 8.17 -4.49
CA THR A 149 -2.16 9.54 -4.71
C THR A 149 -2.53 10.27 -3.43
N HIS A 150 -2.71 9.55 -2.32
CA HIS A 150 -3.25 10.08 -1.05
C HIS A 150 -4.58 10.84 -1.20
N ARG A 151 -5.33 10.57 -2.27
CA ARG A 151 -6.59 11.24 -2.64
C ARG A 151 -7.64 10.25 -3.09
N PRO A 152 -8.94 10.58 -2.93
CA PRO A 152 -10.01 9.77 -3.48
C PRO A 152 -9.83 9.52 -4.98
N PRO A 153 -10.26 8.37 -5.51
CA PRO A 153 -10.29 8.12 -6.93
C PRO A 153 -11.16 9.16 -7.66
N THR A 154 -10.79 9.50 -8.89
CA THR A 154 -11.52 10.44 -9.73
C THR A 154 -12.44 9.73 -10.71
N GLU A 155 -12.23 8.44 -10.95
CA GLU A 155 -12.97 7.63 -11.91
C GLU A 155 -13.59 6.40 -11.25
N GLY A 156 -14.91 6.32 -11.26
CA GLY A 156 -15.77 5.15 -11.12
C GLY A 156 -15.47 4.14 -10.00
N GLU A 157 -16.46 3.36 -9.65
CA GLU A 157 -16.44 2.38 -8.55
C GLU A 157 -15.47 1.18 -8.74
N ARG A 158 -14.85 1.06 -9.92
CA ARG A 158 -13.91 -0.01 -10.26
C ARG A 158 -12.46 0.31 -9.86
N PHE A 159 -12.17 1.56 -9.52
CA PHE A 159 -10.83 2.07 -9.19
C PHE A 159 -10.81 2.51 -7.73
N LEU A 160 -10.09 1.78 -6.90
CA LEU A 160 -10.21 1.88 -5.45
C LEU A 160 -8.84 2.18 -4.83
N ASN A 161 -8.71 3.37 -4.27
CA ASN A 161 -7.51 3.73 -3.53
C ASN A 161 -7.59 3.17 -2.10
N VAL A 162 -6.62 2.33 -1.72
CA VAL A 162 -6.53 1.68 -0.41
C VAL A 162 -5.44 2.29 0.49
N GLY A 163 -4.90 3.45 0.11
CA GLY A 163 -3.95 4.20 0.92
C GLY A 163 -4.56 4.58 2.28
N VAL A 164 -3.77 4.46 3.34
CA VAL A 164 -4.24 4.62 4.72
C VAL A 164 -4.88 5.98 5.01
N ASP A 165 -4.50 7.02 4.28
CA ASP A 165 -5.03 8.38 4.46
C ASP A 165 -6.53 8.51 4.12
N LEU A 166 -7.08 7.58 3.35
CA LEU A 166 -8.49 7.55 2.94
C LEU A 166 -9.37 6.66 3.80
N HIS A 167 -8.77 5.87 4.68
CA HIS A 167 -9.45 4.84 5.44
C HIS A 167 -9.20 4.98 6.94
N ASP A 168 -9.02 6.21 7.42
CA ASP A 168 -8.75 6.51 8.82
C ASP A 168 -7.61 5.64 9.39
N LEU A 169 -6.57 5.42 8.58
CA LEU A 169 -5.36 4.61 8.86
C LEU A 169 -5.61 3.09 9.06
N PHE A 170 -6.80 2.61 8.78
CA PHE A 170 -7.12 1.18 8.85
C PHE A 170 -6.77 0.44 7.55
N PRO A 171 -6.34 -0.82 7.61
CA PRO A 171 -6.44 -1.73 6.49
C PRO A 171 -7.90 -1.96 6.08
N VAL A 172 -8.14 -2.19 4.79
CA VAL A 172 -9.48 -2.34 4.19
C VAL A 172 -9.69 -3.80 3.79
N PRO A 173 -10.82 -4.43 4.12
CA PRO A 173 -11.06 -5.80 3.70
C PRO A 173 -11.35 -5.87 2.20
N PHE A 174 -10.65 -6.77 1.51
CA PHE A 174 -10.78 -6.98 0.07
C PHE A 174 -12.22 -7.26 -0.40
N SER A 175 -13.02 -7.95 0.42
CA SER A 175 -14.42 -8.28 0.10
C SER A 175 -15.39 -7.11 0.14
N LYS A 176 -15.14 -6.11 1.01
CA LYS A 176 -16.02 -4.92 1.15
C LYS A 176 -15.93 -3.93 -0.03
N LEU A 177 -14.89 -4.05 -0.82
CA LEU A 177 -14.65 -3.14 -1.92
C LEU A 177 -15.31 -3.59 -3.24
N ARG A 178 -16.11 -4.66 -3.17
CA ARG A 178 -16.80 -5.29 -4.32
C ARG A 178 -18.34 -5.19 -4.26
N SER A 179 -18.87 -4.60 -3.16
CA SER A 179 -20.32 -4.51 -2.93
C SER A 179 -20.92 -3.21 -3.40
#